data_3b52fbadacb6fbf2476bc7a123c4b20e
#
_entry.id   3b52fbadacb6fbf2476bc7a123c4b20e
#
_cell.length_a   1.000
_cell.length_b   1.000
_cell.length_c   1.000
_cell.angle_alpha   90.00
_cell.angle_beta   90.00
_cell.angle_gamma   90.00
#
_symmetry.space_group_name_H-M   'P 1'
#
loop_
_entity.id
_entity.type
_entity.pdbx_description
1 polymer ?
#
loop_
_entity_poly.entity_id
_entity_poly.type
_entity_poly.pdbx_seq_one_letter_code
_entity_poly.pdbx_strand_id
1 'polypeptide(L)'
;MLLIPIGTDRRLRTFPWATLALIAINVYVYFGLQNRPEGQSLALVFTRFEWWMPITYMFAHGSLWHLAGNMLFLAVFGTHAEDALGRGRYLLIFFGAGLAAAALHGLFTTAFYPNDLEVPLLGASGAVMGVVALFVLRFHGVQVRFLLWAFVPYIFSVRAVWVGIVYIAWDLGWAVAATGDE
;
A
#
# COMPACT_ATOMS: atom_id res chain seq x y z
N MET A 1 15.55 0.26 -14.36
CA MET A 1 14.45 1.05 -14.93
C MET A 1 13.40 1.21 -13.84
N LEU A 2 13.01 2.44 -13.51
CA LEU A 2 12.08 2.70 -12.40
C LEU A 2 10.85 3.43 -12.95
N LEU A 3 9.65 2.95 -12.61
CA LEU A 3 8.37 3.55 -12.99
C LEU A 3 7.73 4.19 -11.74
N ILE A 4 7.58 5.51 -11.76
CA ILE A 4 7.19 6.31 -10.61
C ILE A 4 5.88 7.05 -10.94
N PRO A 5 4.76 6.83 -10.25
CA PRO A 5 3.60 7.70 -10.36
C PRO A 5 3.92 9.07 -9.74
N ILE A 6 3.76 10.15 -10.51
CA ILE A 6 4.14 11.50 -10.08
C ILE A 6 2.94 12.46 -9.92
N GLY A 7 1.73 11.98 -10.18
CA GLY A 7 0.52 12.77 -10.01
C GLY A 7 -0.59 12.40 -10.96
N THR A 8 -1.64 13.20 -10.97
CA THR A 8 -2.79 13.05 -11.87
C THR A 8 -3.13 14.38 -12.53
N ASP A 9 -4.02 14.37 -13.50
CA ASP A 9 -4.58 15.58 -14.12
C ASP A 9 -5.76 16.17 -13.31
N ARG A 10 -6.22 15.46 -12.25
CA ARG A 10 -7.28 15.93 -11.37
C ARG A 10 -6.76 16.90 -10.31
N ARG A 11 -7.41 18.06 -10.16
CA ARG A 11 -7.10 19.03 -9.11
C ARG A 11 -7.77 18.65 -7.80
N LEU A 12 -7.04 18.75 -6.69
CA LEU A 12 -7.58 18.62 -5.33
C LEU A 12 -8.44 19.85 -4.99
N ARG A 13 -9.54 19.63 -4.28
CA ARG A 13 -10.44 20.66 -3.76
C ARG A 13 -10.21 20.94 -2.28
N THR A 14 -9.69 19.95 -1.56
CA THR A 14 -9.45 20.02 -0.11
C THR A 14 -7.99 19.67 0.19
N PHE A 15 -7.48 20.18 1.30
CA PHE A 15 -6.13 19.84 1.76
C PHE A 15 -6.13 18.42 2.40
N PRO A 16 -5.23 17.52 1.98
CA PRO A 16 -5.25 16.10 2.33
C PRO A 16 -4.56 15.81 3.68
N TRP A 17 -5.14 16.31 4.78
CA TRP A 17 -4.55 16.18 6.12
C TRP A 17 -4.39 14.73 6.59
N ALA A 18 -5.39 13.86 6.33
CA ALA A 18 -5.33 12.46 6.77
C ALA A 18 -4.25 11.69 6.03
N THR A 19 -4.14 11.91 4.72
CA THR A 19 -3.06 11.30 3.91
C THR A 19 -1.68 11.74 4.39
N LEU A 20 -1.49 13.04 4.62
CA LEU A 20 -0.21 13.54 5.11
C LEU A 20 0.12 13.04 6.53
N ALA A 21 -0.89 12.92 7.40
CA ALA A 21 -0.72 12.33 8.72
C ALA A 21 -0.30 10.85 8.64
N LEU A 22 -0.96 10.05 7.78
CA LEU A 22 -0.57 8.66 7.55
C LEU A 22 0.87 8.54 7.04
N ILE A 23 1.27 9.38 6.08
CA ILE A 23 2.65 9.41 5.58
C ILE A 23 3.61 9.76 6.71
N ALA A 24 3.33 10.83 7.48
CA ALA A 24 4.20 11.26 8.58
C ALA A 24 4.35 10.17 9.66
N ILE A 25 3.26 9.48 10.02
CA ILE A 25 3.29 8.37 10.98
C ILE A 25 4.16 7.23 10.46
N ASN A 26 3.98 6.81 9.19
CA ASN A 26 4.78 5.73 8.61
C ASN A 26 6.27 6.07 8.59
N VAL A 27 6.63 7.29 8.20
CA VAL A 27 8.02 7.77 8.20
C VAL A 27 8.57 7.82 9.64
N TYR A 28 7.79 8.33 10.59
CA TYR A 28 8.19 8.36 12.00
C TYR A 28 8.40 6.96 12.59
N VAL A 29 7.49 6.02 12.32
CA VAL A 29 7.61 4.64 12.78
C VAL A 29 8.88 4.00 12.20
N TYR A 30 9.12 4.16 10.91
CA TYR A 30 10.29 3.56 10.25
C TYR A 30 11.62 4.07 10.82
N PHE A 31 11.80 5.38 10.94
CA PHE A 31 13.06 5.97 11.40
C PHE A 31 13.18 6.06 12.92
N GLY A 32 12.06 6.23 13.62
CA GLY A 32 12.03 6.53 15.05
C GLY A 32 11.78 5.33 15.96
N LEU A 33 11.00 4.34 15.53
CA LEU A 33 10.56 3.24 16.40
C LEU A 33 11.01 1.87 15.92
N GLN A 34 10.94 1.57 14.62
CA GLN A 34 11.08 0.21 14.09
C GLN A 34 12.45 -0.44 14.41
N ASN A 35 13.52 0.33 14.52
CA ASN A 35 14.86 -0.15 14.85
C ASN A 35 15.12 -0.24 16.37
N ARG A 36 14.10 0.01 17.20
CA ARG A 36 14.18 -0.13 18.65
C ARG A 36 13.51 -1.43 19.10
N PRO A 37 13.80 -1.93 20.32
CA PRO A 37 13.14 -3.13 20.84
C PRO A 37 11.61 -3.06 20.79
N GLU A 38 11.02 -1.89 21.05
CA GLU A 38 9.59 -1.65 21.02
C GLU A 38 8.99 -1.77 19.60
N GLY A 39 9.79 -1.50 18.55
CA GLY A 39 9.37 -1.59 17.16
C GLY A 39 9.32 -3.00 16.60
N GLN A 40 9.97 -3.97 17.23
CA GLN A 40 9.97 -5.37 16.78
C GLN A 40 8.60 -6.04 16.94
N SER A 41 7.74 -5.53 17.81
CA SER A 41 6.37 -6.01 18.03
C SER A 41 5.31 -5.40 17.08
N LEU A 42 5.71 -4.53 16.14
CA LEU A 42 4.75 -3.85 15.25
C LEU A 42 4.29 -4.73 14.09
N ALA A 43 5.11 -5.68 13.64
CA ALA A 43 4.77 -6.61 12.57
C ALA A 43 3.71 -7.63 13.02
N LEU A 44 2.87 -8.08 12.11
CA LEU A 44 1.88 -9.14 12.39
C LEU A 44 2.54 -10.51 12.17
N VAL A 45 2.61 -11.32 13.24
CA VAL A 45 3.08 -12.70 13.21
C VAL A 45 1.94 -13.60 13.67
N PHE A 46 1.46 -14.49 12.80
CA PHE A 46 0.23 -15.27 13.07
C PHE A 46 0.42 -16.30 14.19
N THR A 47 1.61 -16.83 14.39
CA THR A 47 1.93 -17.78 15.48
C THR A 47 2.10 -17.10 16.85
N ARG A 48 2.27 -15.77 16.87
CA ARG A 48 2.46 -14.96 18.09
C ARG A 48 1.55 -13.73 18.05
N PHE A 49 0.26 -13.98 17.73
CA PHE A 49 -0.72 -12.93 17.51
C PHE A 49 -0.98 -12.10 18.77
N GLU A 50 -0.91 -10.77 18.60
CA GLU A 50 -1.33 -9.77 19.59
C GLU A 50 -2.38 -8.85 18.97
N TRP A 51 -3.37 -8.44 19.78
CA TRP A 51 -4.57 -7.74 19.30
C TRP A 51 -4.31 -6.41 18.57
N TRP A 52 -3.17 -5.76 18.80
CA TRP A 52 -2.77 -4.52 18.13
C TRP A 52 -2.08 -4.76 16.77
N MET A 53 -1.47 -5.92 16.56
CA MET A 53 -0.70 -6.24 15.36
C MET A 53 -1.47 -6.04 14.06
N PRO A 54 -2.80 -6.33 13.95
CA PRO A 54 -3.58 -6.08 12.73
C PRO A 54 -3.67 -4.61 12.34
N ILE A 55 -3.32 -3.69 13.24
CA ILE A 55 -3.25 -2.25 12.95
C ILE A 55 -1.80 -1.81 12.77
N THR A 56 -0.91 -2.23 13.68
CA THR A 56 0.45 -1.71 13.72
C THR A 56 1.31 -2.19 12.55
N TYR A 57 1.04 -3.37 12.00
CA TYR A 57 1.78 -3.90 10.86
C TYR A 57 1.75 -2.99 9.64
N MET A 58 0.65 -2.22 9.46
CA MET A 58 0.49 -1.27 8.36
C MET A 58 1.50 -0.12 8.40
N PHE A 59 2.15 0.10 9.54
CA PHE A 59 3.11 1.18 9.75
C PHE A 59 4.57 0.70 9.79
N ALA A 60 4.80 -0.61 9.89
CA ALA A 60 6.14 -1.20 9.84
C ALA A 60 6.55 -1.48 8.38
N HIS A 61 7.83 -1.31 8.04
CA HIS A 61 8.32 -1.51 6.66
C HIS A 61 9.67 -2.22 6.65
N GLY A 62 9.82 -3.23 5.78
CA GLY A 62 11.02 -4.07 5.71
C GLY A 62 12.25 -3.38 5.09
N SER A 63 12.05 -2.29 4.34
CA SER A 63 13.14 -1.55 3.72
C SER A 63 12.72 -0.11 3.40
N LEU A 64 13.72 0.76 3.19
CA LEU A 64 13.47 2.14 2.76
C LEU A 64 12.72 2.20 1.42
N TRP A 65 13.04 1.31 0.49
CA TRP A 65 12.35 1.24 -0.80
C TRP A 65 10.88 0.80 -0.66
N HIS A 66 10.60 -0.11 0.27
CA HIS A 66 9.24 -0.53 0.59
C HIS A 66 8.43 0.63 1.19
N LEU A 67 9.01 1.36 2.14
CA LEU A 67 8.40 2.58 2.68
C LEU A 67 8.16 3.62 1.58
N ALA A 68 9.21 3.95 0.82
CA ALA A 68 9.13 4.98 -0.22
C ALA A 68 8.06 4.67 -1.27
N GLY A 69 7.95 3.42 -1.71
CA GLY A 69 6.91 2.96 -2.63
C GLY A 69 5.51 3.17 -2.06
N ASN A 70 5.26 2.70 -0.84
CA ASN A 70 3.96 2.89 -0.18
C ASN A 70 3.60 4.38 -0.02
N MET A 71 4.54 5.19 0.45
CA MET A 71 4.31 6.63 0.66
C MET A 71 4.06 7.38 -0.65
N LEU A 72 4.75 7.00 -1.71
CA LEU A 72 4.55 7.55 -3.04
C LEU A 72 3.13 7.26 -3.58
N PHE A 73 2.68 6.00 -3.50
CA PHE A 73 1.33 5.62 -3.91
C PHE A 73 0.28 6.30 -3.04
N LEU A 74 0.50 6.37 -1.74
CA LEU A 74 -0.39 7.06 -0.81
C LEU A 74 -0.46 8.57 -1.12
N ALA A 75 0.66 9.22 -1.42
CA ALA A 75 0.69 10.63 -1.80
C ALA A 75 -0.07 10.90 -3.09
N VAL A 76 0.04 10.04 -4.10
CA VAL A 76 -0.63 10.25 -5.39
C VAL A 76 -2.11 9.87 -5.33
N PHE A 77 -2.45 8.70 -4.82
CA PHE A 77 -3.82 8.19 -4.86
C PHE A 77 -4.63 8.51 -3.61
N GLY A 78 -3.99 8.50 -2.43
CA GLY A 78 -4.61 8.78 -1.14
C GLY A 78 -5.15 10.21 -1.06
N THR A 79 -4.40 11.18 -1.53
CA THR A 79 -4.83 12.60 -1.56
C THR A 79 -6.12 12.79 -2.35
N HIS A 80 -6.26 12.10 -3.48
CA HIS A 80 -7.47 12.18 -4.30
C HIS A 80 -8.63 11.36 -3.74
N ALA A 81 -8.34 10.24 -3.07
CA ALA A 81 -9.36 9.45 -2.38
C ALA A 81 -9.91 10.22 -1.17
N GLU A 82 -9.03 10.87 -0.37
CA GLU A 82 -9.43 11.73 0.74
C GLU A 82 -10.29 12.90 0.28
N ASP A 83 -9.88 13.59 -0.82
CA ASP A 83 -10.62 14.69 -1.41
C ASP A 83 -12.02 14.28 -1.89
N ALA A 84 -12.17 13.05 -2.38
CA ALA A 84 -13.44 12.55 -2.89
C ALA A 84 -14.41 12.09 -1.83
N LEU A 85 -13.92 11.49 -0.75
CA LEU A 85 -14.72 10.82 0.27
C LEU A 85 -14.86 11.60 1.57
N GLY A 86 -13.95 12.57 1.79
CA GLY A 86 -13.70 13.17 3.09
C GLY A 86 -12.91 12.23 4.03
N ARG A 87 -12.29 12.84 5.04
CA ARG A 87 -11.29 12.20 5.92
C ARG A 87 -11.79 10.92 6.59
N GLY A 88 -12.99 10.95 7.17
CA GLY A 88 -13.52 9.82 7.94
C GLY A 88 -13.70 8.56 7.08
N ARG A 89 -14.36 8.67 5.94
CA ARG A 89 -14.57 7.53 5.02
C ARG A 89 -13.26 7.04 4.40
N TYR A 90 -12.36 7.96 4.08
CA TYR A 90 -11.05 7.63 3.58
C TYR A 90 -10.25 6.77 4.59
N LEU A 91 -10.20 7.18 5.86
CA LEU A 91 -9.53 6.42 6.92
C LEU A 91 -10.20 5.06 7.16
N LEU A 92 -11.54 4.99 7.15
CA LEU A 92 -12.25 3.71 7.24
C LEU A 92 -11.86 2.74 6.12
N ILE A 93 -11.70 3.23 4.89
CA ILE A 93 -11.27 2.41 3.76
C ILE A 93 -9.80 2.00 3.90
N PHE A 94 -8.93 2.91 4.29
CA PHE A 94 -7.52 2.60 4.51
C PHE A 94 -7.34 1.48 5.54
N PHE A 95 -7.89 1.65 6.74
CA PHE A 95 -7.79 0.64 7.80
C PHE A 95 -8.57 -0.63 7.48
N GLY A 96 -9.77 -0.51 6.92
CA GLY A 96 -10.59 -1.66 6.52
C GLY A 96 -9.91 -2.52 5.47
N ALA A 97 -9.30 -1.91 4.45
CA ALA A 97 -8.54 -2.62 3.43
C ALA A 97 -7.28 -3.30 4.00
N GLY A 98 -6.57 -2.60 4.91
CA GLY A 98 -5.43 -3.20 5.61
C GLY A 98 -5.84 -4.41 6.45
N LEU A 99 -6.91 -4.31 7.24
CA LEU A 99 -7.43 -5.44 8.02
C LEU A 99 -7.87 -6.61 7.13
N ALA A 100 -8.57 -6.33 6.02
CA ALA A 100 -8.97 -7.34 5.07
C ALA A 100 -7.76 -8.03 4.41
N ALA A 101 -6.73 -7.26 4.05
CA ALA A 101 -5.50 -7.80 3.48
C ALA A 101 -4.77 -8.72 4.47
N ALA A 102 -4.67 -8.33 5.75
CA ALA A 102 -4.09 -9.17 6.79
C ALA A 102 -4.87 -10.47 6.98
N ALA A 103 -6.20 -10.39 7.03
CA ALA A 103 -7.06 -11.57 7.18
C ALA A 103 -6.93 -12.52 5.98
N LEU A 104 -6.97 -11.99 4.75
CA LEU A 104 -6.81 -12.78 3.54
C LEU A 104 -5.42 -13.42 3.46
N HIS A 105 -4.37 -12.68 3.81
CA HIS A 105 -3.00 -13.20 3.88
C HIS A 105 -2.90 -14.36 4.88
N GLY A 106 -3.44 -14.17 6.11
CA GLY A 106 -3.44 -15.22 7.12
C GLY A 106 -4.21 -16.48 6.69
N LEU A 107 -5.39 -16.31 6.07
CA LEU A 107 -6.17 -17.42 5.54
C LEU A 107 -5.40 -18.17 4.43
N PHE A 108 -4.81 -17.42 3.50
CA PHE A 108 -4.04 -17.99 2.39
C PHE A 108 -2.80 -18.72 2.90
N THR A 109 -2.02 -18.10 3.79
CA THR A 109 -0.82 -18.70 4.38
C THR A 109 -1.17 -19.96 5.17
N THR A 110 -2.25 -19.93 5.98
CA THR A 110 -2.70 -21.11 6.73
C THR A 110 -3.09 -22.27 5.81
N ALA A 111 -3.73 -21.96 4.67
CA ALA A 111 -4.23 -22.98 3.76
C ALA A 111 -3.14 -23.60 2.87
N PHE A 112 -2.18 -22.79 2.41
CA PHE A 112 -1.23 -23.19 1.37
C PHE A 112 0.23 -23.21 1.84
N TYR A 113 0.61 -22.40 2.85
CA TYR A 113 1.99 -22.22 3.32
C TYR A 113 2.06 -22.21 4.86
N PRO A 114 1.62 -23.28 5.56
CA PRO A 114 1.51 -23.27 7.03
C PRO A 114 2.86 -23.06 7.74
N ASN A 115 3.97 -23.36 7.08
CA ASN A 115 5.32 -23.14 7.62
C ASN A 115 5.72 -21.66 7.63
N ASP A 116 5.02 -20.80 6.86
CA ASP A 116 5.32 -19.37 6.73
C ASP A 116 4.52 -18.50 7.72
N LEU A 117 3.73 -19.10 8.61
CA LEU A 117 2.97 -18.39 9.64
C LEU A 117 3.85 -17.62 10.64
N GLU A 118 5.12 -17.96 10.75
CA GLU A 118 6.12 -17.24 11.55
C GLU A 118 6.73 -16.05 10.82
N VAL A 119 6.57 -15.98 9.48
CA VAL A 119 7.11 -14.86 8.69
C VAL A 119 6.33 -13.60 9.01
N PRO A 120 7.01 -12.51 9.43
CA PRO A 120 6.32 -11.28 9.81
C PRO A 120 5.66 -10.61 8.59
N LEU A 121 4.35 -10.39 8.65
CA LEU A 121 3.65 -9.51 7.72
C LEU A 121 3.85 -8.06 8.16
N LEU A 122 4.28 -7.21 7.23
CA LEU A 122 4.52 -5.78 7.48
C LEU A 122 4.35 -4.95 6.20
N GLY A 123 3.93 -3.72 6.36
CA GLY A 123 3.76 -2.74 5.29
C GLY A 123 2.34 -2.23 5.12
N ALA A 124 2.23 -0.97 4.70
CA ALA A 124 0.95 -0.34 4.38
C ALA A 124 0.32 -0.84 3.08
N SER A 125 0.98 -1.74 2.33
CA SER A 125 0.64 -2.08 0.94
C SER A 125 -0.81 -2.53 0.77
N GLY A 126 -1.33 -3.39 1.64
CA GLY A 126 -2.74 -3.83 1.59
C GLY A 126 -3.74 -2.68 1.74
N ALA A 127 -3.49 -1.77 2.68
CA ALA A 127 -4.30 -0.57 2.88
C ALA A 127 -4.18 0.40 1.69
N VAL A 128 -2.96 0.62 1.20
CA VAL A 128 -2.67 1.47 0.03
C VAL A 128 -3.36 0.93 -1.22
N MET A 129 -3.33 -0.39 -1.43
CA MET A 129 -4.01 -1.00 -2.57
C MET A 129 -5.53 -0.86 -2.52
N GLY A 130 -6.14 -0.94 -1.33
CA GLY A 130 -7.55 -0.62 -1.17
C GLY A 130 -7.87 0.84 -1.57
N VAL A 131 -7.01 1.78 -1.23
CA VAL A 131 -7.14 3.20 -1.63
C VAL A 131 -6.95 3.36 -3.15
N VAL A 132 -5.96 2.68 -3.74
CA VAL A 132 -5.74 2.68 -5.21
C VAL A 132 -6.93 2.08 -5.95
N ALA A 133 -7.46 0.95 -5.48
CA ALA A 133 -8.64 0.31 -6.07
C ALA A 133 -9.85 1.26 -6.04
N LEU A 134 -10.10 1.91 -4.90
CA LEU A 134 -11.15 2.92 -4.80
C LEU A 134 -10.93 4.08 -5.77
N PHE A 135 -9.69 4.60 -5.86
CA PHE A 135 -9.37 5.67 -6.80
C PHE A 135 -9.66 5.25 -8.24
N VAL A 136 -9.23 4.06 -8.65
CA VAL A 136 -9.48 3.52 -9.99
C VAL A 136 -10.97 3.36 -10.27
N LEU A 137 -11.73 2.79 -9.34
CA LEU A 137 -13.18 2.63 -9.48
C LEU A 137 -13.91 3.97 -9.58
N ARG A 138 -13.50 4.95 -8.78
CA ARG A 138 -14.15 6.27 -8.72
C ARG A 138 -13.72 7.21 -9.84
N PHE A 139 -12.49 7.06 -10.35
CA PHE A 139 -11.84 7.96 -11.28
C PHE A 139 -11.19 7.23 -12.46
N HIS A 140 -11.84 6.18 -12.96
CA HIS A 140 -11.33 5.32 -14.04
C HIS A 140 -10.84 6.06 -15.31
N GLY A 141 -11.40 7.23 -15.59
CA GLY A 141 -11.02 8.06 -16.73
C GLY A 141 -9.91 9.08 -16.48
N VAL A 142 -9.53 9.31 -15.21
CA VAL A 142 -8.47 10.26 -14.86
C VAL A 142 -7.12 9.77 -15.38
N GLN A 143 -6.31 10.71 -15.87
CA GLN A 143 -4.95 10.43 -16.32
C GLN A 143 -3.98 10.43 -15.13
N VAL A 144 -3.30 9.32 -14.93
CA VAL A 144 -2.19 9.20 -13.98
C VAL A 144 -0.90 9.41 -14.74
N ARG A 145 -0.09 10.36 -14.26
CA ARG A 145 1.22 10.66 -14.85
C ARG A 145 2.30 9.81 -14.21
N PHE A 146 3.10 9.20 -15.05
CA PHE A 146 4.25 8.40 -14.66
C PHE A 146 5.54 9.00 -15.17
N LEU A 147 6.57 8.94 -14.35
CA LEU A 147 7.95 9.16 -14.73
C LEU A 147 8.62 7.79 -14.92
N LEU A 148 9.03 7.51 -16.14
CA LEU A 148 9.92 6.39 -16.45
C LEU A 148 11.35 6.90 -16.28
N TRP A 149 12.03 6.45 -15.25
CA TRP A 149 13.44 6.76 -15.02
C TRP A 149 14.31 5.67 -15.65
N ALA A 150 14.90 6.02 -16.79
CA ALA A 150 15.86 5.20 -17.54
C ALA A 150 17.08 6.07 -17.90
N PHE A 151 17.76 5.80 -19.00
CA PHE A 151 18.87 6.64 -19.50
C PHE A 151 18.42 8.09 -19.78
N VAL A 152 17.18 8.25 -20.25
CA VAL A 152 16.53 9.56 -20.41
C VAL A 152 15.20 9.49 -19.65
N PRO A 153 14.93 10.46 -18.75
CA PRO A 153 13.64 10.51 -18.06
C PRO A 153 12.51 10.81 -19.05
N TYR A 154 11.46 9.99 -19.04
CA TYR A 154 10.30 10.16 -19.91
C TYR A 154 9.01 10.22 -19.09
N ILE A 155 8.18 11.26 -19.33
CA ILE A 155 6.87 11.39 -18.65
C ILE A 155 5.78 11.03 -19.64
N PHE A 156 4.89 10.14 -19.20
CA PHE A 156 3.71 9.74 -19.94
C PHE A 156 2.50 9.64 -19.03
N SER A 157 1.31 9.56 -19.62
CA SER A 157 0.05 9.48 -18.88
C SER A 157 -0.73 8.25 -19.30
N VAL A 158 -1.35 7.60 -18.32
CA VAL A 158 -2.16 6.40 -18.50
C VAL A 158 -3.48 6.58 -17.76
N ARG A 159 -4.59 6.14 -18.33
CA ARG A 159 -5.88 6.17 -17.60
C ARG A 159 -5.80 5.29 -16.35
N ALA A 160 -6.39 5.76 -15.25
CA ALA A 160 -6.37 5.08 -13.96
C ALA A 160 -6.81 3.62 -14.02
N VAL A 161 -7.77 3.29 -14.89
CA VAL A 161 -8.24 1.90 -15.08
C VAL A 161 -7.11 0.96 -15.49
N TRP A 162 -6.18 1.40 -16.35
CA TRP A 162 -5.06 0.59 -16.78
C TRP A 162 -4.03 0.38 -15.67
N VAL A 163 -3.87 1.37 -14.77
CA VAL A 163 -3.03 1.23 -13.57
C VAL A 163 -3.55 0.10 -12.70
N GLY A 164 -4.87 0.06 -12.45
CA GLY A 164 -5.51 -1.02 -11.69
C GLY A 164 -5.36 -2.39 -12.34
N ILE A 165 -5.60 -2.48 -13.66
CA ILE A 165 -5.47 -3.76 -14.40
C ILE A 165 -4.05 -4.29 -14.34
N VAL A 166 -3.04 -3.45 -14.62
CA VAL A 166 -1.63 -3.85 -14.59
C VAL A 166 -1.21 -4.30 -13.20
N TYR A 167 -1.69 -3.60 -12.16
CA TYR A 167 -1.37 -3.95 -10.78
C TYR A 167 -1.94 -5.31 -10.38
N ILE A 168 -3.22 -5.55 -10.68
CA ILE A 168 -3.87 -6.85 -10.40
C ILE A 168 -3.18 -7.97 -11.19
N ALA A 169 -2.87 -7.74 -12.46
CA ALA A 169 -2.17 -8.72 -13.29
C ALA A 169 -0.77 -9.04 -12.75
N TRP A 170 -0.06 -8.04 -12.24
CA TRP A 170 1.25 -8.20 -11.61
C TRP A 170 1.16 -9.06 -10.34
N ASP A 171 0.23 -8.74 -9.43
CA ASP A 171 0.04 -9.50 -8.17
C ASP A 171 -0.37 -10.95 -8.45
N LEU A 172 -1.30 -11.17 -9.40
CA LEU A 172 -1.69 -12.52 -9.83
C LEU A 172 -0.53 -13.27 -10.46
N GLY A 173 0.30 -12.61 -11.27
CA GLY A 173 1.49 -13.21 -11.87
C GLY A 173 2.49 -13.70 -10.81
N TRP A 174 2.72 -12.90 -9.78
CA TRP A 174 3.58 -13.31 -8.65
C TRP A 174 2.97 -14.45 -7.85
N ALA A 175 1.66 -14.42 -7.57
CA ALA A 175 0.99 -15.50 -6.86
C ALA A 175 1.09 -16.83 -7.62
N VAL A 176 0.91 -16.83 -8.95
CA VAL A 176 1.07 -18.02 -9.80
C VAL A 176 2.52 -18.47 -9.87
N ALA A 177 3.49 -17.56 -9.99
CA ALA A 177 4.90 -17.92 -10.02
C ALA A 177 5.34 -18.59 -8.71
N ALA A 178 4.88 -18.09 -7.57
CA ALA A 178 5.18 -18.67 -6.26
C ALA A 178 4.61 -20.09 -6.07
N THR A 179 3.55 -20.48 -6.80
CA THR A 179 2.97 -21.84 -6.72
C THR A 179 3.58 -22.83 -7.72
N GLY A 180 4.41 -22.35 -8.66
CA GLY A 180 5.00 -23.17 -9.73
C GLY A 180 6.39 -23.75 -9.43
N ASP A 181 6.99 -23.39 -8.31
CA ASP A 181 8.34 -23.81 -7.91
C ASP A 181 8.33 -25.02 -6.91
N GLU A 182 7.21 -25.76 -6.81
CA GLU A 182 7.09 -27.02 -6.04
C GLU A 182 7.16 -28.27 -6.92
#